data_1151058b27eb24e909cb673d79acd3f2
#
_entry.id   1151058b27eb24e909cb673d79acd3f2
#
_cell.length_a   1.000
_cell.length_b   1.000
_cell.length_c   1.000
_cell.angle_alpha   90.00
_cell.angle_beta   90.00
_cell.angle_gamma   90.00
#
_symmetry.space_group_name_H-M   'P 1'
#
loop_
_entity.id
_entity.type
_entity.pdbx_description
1 polymer ?
#
loop_
_entity_poly.entity_id
_entity_poly.type
_entity_poly.pdbx_seq_one_letter_code
_entity_poly.pdbx_strand_id
1 'polypeptide(L)'
;YIHLYQLGCSSLGRNPLTFAGLWGWFRDSRNWGHFYHWNHQQTYWGLHAAGHSELLANYLDYRFRMLPHAKEDAKRLFGVDGAFYSDISNLNGCNAIEPDTVRNLSVGLQIALDFYRHVRYTMDTAFLKEKALPVMTACADLYLNLMQEREGKLYLRGGSTPLESYWNLALTLPDQVLLRSVLRALMDVSEAYTLGLPVEHYRDVLEHLPPLPTETVSHNGEELEIFSAGVSWDGRTVPYAGGEYPLSPFPATLFSPVWPGEWIGLGKESEREFAVMRNTARVIFDRDVYGIGALGCCGHSPSPETAARLGMTEDMEPILHRFIRAYQLFPNGLMHFSDVTQNQQWSQIDRPQILPENISGTQWEKMHEKDFGDRTGIPSEWFLHCYFEAAANLFAGTQDMLLQSQNGLIRVFPALPQKRTAMFTLWAEGGFQVTSECTDGDVRYISIVSTRAGVCRVLLPWNVPVGIRCGNADIAFEQQGDTVVFTADAGQRYLLHRREFPPENYYHNSFPNVENQGRKTFDRAVIGLAAYY
;
A
#
# COMPACT_ATOMS: atom_id res chain seq x y z
N TYR A 1 0.17 16.36 4.60
CA TYR A 1 0.16 17.59 3.80
C TYR A 1 1.32 17.63 2.80
N ILE A 2 2.58 17.45 3.24
CA ILE A 2 3.78 17.57 2.38
C ILE A 2 3.72 16.63 1.18
N HIS A 3 3.41 15.35 1.39
CA HIS A 3 3.29 14.37 0.31
C HIS A 3 2.21 14.76 -0.72
N LEU A 4 1.04 15.18 -0.27
CA LEU A 4 -0.03 15.67 -1.16
C LEU A 4 0.39 16.91 -1.95
N TYR A 5 1.09 17.84 -1.31
CA TYR A 5 1.61 19.03 -2.00
C TYR A 5 2.61 18.64 -3.08
N GLN A 6 3.54 17.75 -2.77
CA GLN A 6 4.54 17.25 -3.72
C GLN A 6 3.90 16.54 -4.90
N LEU A 7 2.91 15.67 -4.63
CA LEU A 7 2.13 15.00 -5.68
C LEU A 7 1.36 16.01 -6.54
N GLY A 8 0.67 16.94 -5.93
CA GLY A 8 -0.09 17.98 -6.63
C GLY A 8 0.78 18.80 -7.59
N CYS A 9 2.00 19.16 -7.15
CA CYS A 9 2.96 19.85 -8.02
C CYS A 9 3.44 18.99 -9.20
N SER A 10 3.48 17.68 -9.03
CA SER A 10 4.07 16.75 -10.01
C SER A 10 3.05 16.08 -10.93
N SER A 11 1.76 16.09 -10.59
CA SER A 11 0.73 15.24 -11.21
C SER A 11 -0.16 15.95 -12.24
N LEU A 12 0.18 17.16 -12.67
CA LEU A 12 -0.69 17.96 -13.55
C LEU A 12 -0.51 17.67 -15.06
N GLY A 13 0.35 16.76 -15.44
CA GLY A 13 0.62 16.43 -16.84
C GLY A 13 -0.25 15.28 -17.39
N ARG A 14 -0.08 14.99 -18.68
CA ARG A 14 -0.70 13.84 -19.35
C ARG A 14 -0.14 12.50 -18.84
N ASN A 15 1.15 12.48 -18.54
CA ASN A 15 1.83 11.30 -18.04
C ASN A 15 1.85 11.33 -16.52
N PRO A 16 1.87 10.17 -15.89
CA PRO A 16 2.04 10.11 -14.44
C PRO A 16 3.41 10.64 -14.06
N LEU A 17 3.57 11.03 -12.79
CA LEU A 17 4.88 11.38 -12.26
C LEU A 17 5.77 10.14 -12.19
N THR A 18 7.08 10.33 -12.27
CA THR A 18 8.02 9.30 -11.82
C THR A 18 7.99 9.22 -10.29
N PHE A 19 8.44 8.14 -9.71
CA PHE A 19 8.45 7.97 -8.25
C PHE A 19 9.40 8.95 -7.51
N ALA A 20 10.20 9.71 -8.23
CA ALA A 20 11.00 10.81 -7.72
C ALA A 20 10.33 12.19 -7.91
N GLY A 21 9.30 12.27 -8.75
CA GLY A 21 8.61 13.51 -9.06
C GLY A 21 9.53 14.62 -9.54
N LEU A 22 9.21 15.86 -9.16
CA LEU A 22 10.04 17.03 -9.48
C LEU A 22 11.23 17.19 -8.53
N TRP A 23 11.23 16.53 -7.40
CA TRP A 23 12.23 16.68 -6.34
C TRP A 23 13.27 15.57 -6.31
N GLY A 24 13.12 14.57 -7.15
CA GLY A 24 14.05 13.45 -7.20
C GLY A 24 15.36 13.76 -7.87
N TRP A 25 15.49 14.94 -8.47
CA TRP A 25 16.67 15.31 -9.18
C TRP A 25 17.66 16.07 -8.29
N PHE A 26 18.89 15.61 -8.31
CA PHE A 26 20.02 16.30 -7.73
C PHE A 26 21.20 16.20 -8.70
N ARG A 27 21.56 17.27 -9.38
CA ARG A 27 22.51 17.30 -10.51
C ARG A 27 21.99 16.44 -11.69
N ASP A 28 22.87 15.84 -12.47
CA ASP A 28 22.55 15.05 -13.66
C ASP A 28 22.21 13.59 -13.33
N SER A 29 21.49 13.38 -12.29
CA SER A 29 21.15 12.03 -11.88
C SER A 29 20.19 11.33 -12.84
N ARG A 30 20.39 10.05 -12.98
CA ARG A 30 19.59 9.21 -13.85
C ARG A 30 18.37 8.69 -13.14
N ASN A 31 17.66 9.31 -12.39
CA ASN A 31 16.45 8.81 -11.79
C ASN A 31 15.75 7.71 -12.59
N TRP A 32 16.33 6.55 -12.75
CA TRP A 32 15.76 5.48 -13.52
C TRP A 32 14.67 6.00 -14.48
N GLY A 33 15.03 6.42 -15.69
CA GLY A 33 14.20 7.17 -16.64
C GLY A 33 12.93 6.45 -17.12
N HIS A 34 12.52 5.41 -16.41
CA HIS A 34 11.36 4.57 -16.64
C HIS A 34 10.44 4.58 -15.41
N PHE A 35 9.22 4.04 -15.60
CA PHE A 35 8.33 3.78 -14.48
C PHE A 35 8.54 2.36 -14.00
N TYR A 36 9.08 2.22 -12.81
CA TYR A 36 9.16 0.96 -12.07
C TYR A 36 7.84 0.77 -11.34
N HIS A 37 7.13 -0.31 -11.62
CA HIS A 37 5.75 -0.46 -11.17
C HIS A 37 5.61 -0.43 -9.66
N TRP A 38 6.42 -1.22 -8.94
CA TRP A 38 6.32 -1.29 -7.48
C TRP A 38 6.47 0.09 -6.83
N ASN A 39 7.50 0.81 -7.21
CA ASN A 39 7.79 2.16 -6.72
C ASN A 39 6.73 3.17 -7.16
N HIS A 40 6.31 3.06 -8.42
CA HIS A 40 5.39 4.00 -9.03
C HIS A 40 3.99 3.94 -8.39
N GLN A 41 3.43 2.74 -8.19
CA GLN A 41 2.11 2.59 -7.58
C GLN A 41 2.06 3.14 -6.15
N GLN A 42 3.14 2.96 -5.38
CA GLN A 42 3.22 3.41 -3.99
C GLN A 42 2.97 4.91 -3.85
N THR A 43 3.46 5.70 -4.81
CA THR A 43 3.31 7.15 -4.78
C THR A 43 1.85 7.60 -4.73
N TYR A 44 0.92 6.75 -5.20
CA TYR A 44 -0.51 7.04 -5.28
C TYR A 44 -1.33 6.38 -4.15
N TRP A 45 -0.72 5.54 -3.33
CA TRP A 45 -1.41 4.94 -2.20
C TRP A 45 -1.88 6.02 -1.21
N GLY A 46 -3.04 5.82 -0.62
CA GLY A 46 -3.64 6.78 0.31
C GLY A 46 -4.37 7.96 -0.33
N LEU A 47 -4.26 8.21 -1.64
CA LEU A 47 -4.94 9.34 -2.28
C LEU A 47 -6.46 9.23 -2.22
N HIS A 48 -7.00 8.03 -2.35
CA HIS A 48 -8.44 7.81 -2.22
C HIS A 48 -8.94 8.18 -0.81
N ALA A 49 -8.28 7.66 0.21
CA ALA A 49 -8.64 7.95 1.60
C ALA A 49 -8.45 9.44 1.95
N ALA A 50 -7.46 10.10 1.35
CA ALA A 50 -7.27 11.55 1.49
C ALA A 50 -8.31 12.40 0.74
N GLY A 51 -9.14 11.81 -0.12
CA GLY A 51 -10.11 12.53 -0.94
C GLY A 51 -9.52 13.22 -2.16
N HIS A 52 -8.38 12.75 -2.65
CA HIS A 52 -7.66 13.27 -3.81
C HIS A 52 -7.56 12.25 -4.95
N SER A 53 -8.69 11.57 -5.23
CA SER A 53 -8.77 10.59 -6.33
C SER A 53 -8.46 11.19 -7.70
N GLU A 54 -8.63 12.49 -7.89
CA GLU A 54 -8.28 13.21 -9.10
C GLU A 54 -6.79 13.15 -9.45
N LEU A 55 -5.93 13.05 -8.45
CA LEU A 55 -4.49 12.93 -8.65
C LEU A 55 -4.05 11.55 -9.17
N LEU A 56 -4.93 10.54 -9.07
CA LEU A 56 -4.69 9.23 -9.66
C LEU A 56 -5.01 9.17 -11.16
N ALA A 57 -5.77 10.12 -11.70
CA ALA A 57 -6.27 10.04 -13.06
C ALA A 57 -5.16 9.79 -14.09
N ASN A 58 -4.04 10.50 -13.97
CA ASN A 58 -2.89 10.35 -14.88
C ASN A 58 -2.27 8.96 -14.83
N TYR A 59 -2.16 8.39 -13.62
CA TYR A 59 -1.63 7.05 -13.42
C TYR A 59 -2.56 5.99 -14.02
N LEU A 60 -3.84 6.02 -13.69
CA LEU A 60 -4.82 5.06 -14.20
C LEU A 60 -4.98 5.17 -15.72
N ASP A 61 -5.03 6.38 -16.26
CA ASP A 61 -5.08 6.61 -17.71
C ASP A 61 -3.82 6.11 -18.43
N TYR A 62 -2.66 6.29 -17.82
CA TYR A 62 -1.41 5.76 -18.34
C TYR A 62 -1.45 4.22 -18.38
N ARG A 63 -1.81 3.56 -17.29
CA ARG A 63 -1.92 2.09 -17.23
C ARG A 63 -2.99 1.56 -18.19
N PHE A 64 -4.09 2.26 -18.36
CA PHE A 64 -5.11 1.90 -19.34
C PHE A 64 -4.59 2.02 -20.79
N ARG A 65 -3.85 3.09 -21.10
CA ARG A 65 -3.24 3.25 -22.43
C ARG A 65 -2.19 2.18 -22.77
N MET A 66 -1.58 1.56 -21.76
CA MET A 66 -0.68 0.42 -21.96
C MET A 66 -1.41 -0.87 -22.37
N LEU A 67 -2.71 -1.01 -22.11
CA LEU A 67 -3.45 -2.27 -22.28
C LEU A 67 -3.29 -2.92 -23.67
N PRO A 68 -3.35 -2.19 -24.79
CA PRO A 68 -3.12 -2.79 -26.13
C PRO A 68 -1.74 -3.43 -26.23
N HIS A 69 -0.68 -2.71 -25.83
CA HIS A 69 0.70 -3.23 -25.86
C HIS A 69 0.89 -4.39 -24.86
N ALA A 70 0.26 -4.32 -23.69
CA ALA A 70 0.29 -5.40 -22.71
C ALA A 70 -0.36 -6.69 -23.25
N LYS A 71 -1.41 -6.59 -24.07
CA LYS A 71 -2.02 -7.73 -24.75
C LYS A 71 -1.11 -8.28 -25.87
N GLU A 72 -0.50 -7.44 -26.66
CA GLU A 72 0.47 -7.85 -27.69
C GLU A 72 1.67 -8.58 -27.05
N ASP A 73 2.19 -8.06 -25.94
CA ASP A 73 3.30 -8.67 -25.21
C ASP A 73 2.92 -10.00 -24.55
N ALA A 74 1.72 -10.14 -24.01
CA ALA A 74 1.22 -11.43 -23.51
C ALA A 74 1.24 -12.48 -24.63
N LYS A 75 0.76 -12.14 -25.81
CA LYS A 75 0.78 -13.03 -26.98
C LYS A 75 2.18 -13.33 -27.46
N ARG A 76 3.02 -12.32 -27.57
CA ARG A 76 4.39 -12.43 -28.08
C ARG A 76 5.33 -13.21 -27.15
N LEU A 77 5.27 -12.94 -25.85
CA LEU A 77 6.22 -13.48 -24.87
C LEU A 77 5.76 -14.83 -24.28
N PHE A 78 4.45 -15.02 -24.10
CA PHE A 78 3.90 -16.18 -23.39
C PHE A 78 3.02 -17.07 -24.29
N GLY A 79 2.66 -16.59 -25.50
CA GLY A 79 1.84 -17.32 -26.46
C GLY A 79 0.37 -17.45 -26.06
N VAL A 80 -0.10 -16.64 -25.11
CA VAL A 80 -1.47 -16.67 -24.59
C VAL A 80 -2.18 -15.33 -24.74
N ASP A 81 -3.51 -15.36 -24.65
CA ASP A 81 -4.31 -14.16 -24.51
C ASP A 81 -4.28 -13.65 -23.06
N GLY A 82 -4.52 -12.36 -22.86
CA GLY A 82 -4.42 -11.68 -21.57
C GLY A 82 -3.62 -10.40 -21.70
N ALA A 83 -3.20 -9.81 -20.58
CA ALA A 83 -2.38 -8.61 -20.58
C ALA A 83 -1.16 -8.78 -19.67
N PHE A 84 0.04 -8.64 -20.23
CA PHE A 84 1.30 -8.63 -19.49
C PHE A 84 1.77 -7.20 -19.30
N TYR A 85 1.84 -6.77 -18.07
CA TYR A 85 2.49 -5.53 -17.65
C TYR A 85 3.83 -5.87 -17.04
N SER A 86 4.93 -5.37 -17.65
CA SER A 86 6.26 -5.51 -17.07
C SER A 86 6.42 -4.60 -15.85
N ASP A 87 7.31 -4.97 -14.96
CA ASP A 87 7.70 -4.12 -13.84
C ASP A 87 8.22 -2.76 -14.31
N ILE A 88 8.90 -2.75 -15.44
CA ILE A 88 9.44 -1.52 -16.04
C ILE A 88 8.62 -1.13 -17.26
N SER A 89 8.25 0.14 -17.35
CA SER A 89 7.52 0.68 -18.49
C SER A 89 8.01 2.08 -18.90
N ASN A 90 7.83 2.41 -20.17
CA ASN A 90 8.31 3.65 -20.77
C ASN A 90 7.23 4.72 -20.86
N LEU A 91 7.62 5.98 -21.03
CA LEU A 91 6.71 7.12 -21.19
C LEU A 91 5.69 6.96 -22.34
N ASN A 92 6.04 6.20 -23.38
CA ASN A 92 5.16 5.92 -24.52
C ASN A 92 4.08 4.85 -24.21
N GLY A 93 4.10 4.24 -23.01
CA GLY A 93 3.16 3.21 -22.62
C GLY A 93 3.55 1.79 -23.08
N CYS A 94 4.78 1.59 -23.55
CA CYS A 94 5.30 0.25 -23.84
C CYS A 94 6.00 -0.33 -22.62
N ASN A 95 5.92 -1.66 -22.47
CA ASN A 95 6.76 -2.37 -21.52
C ASN A 95 8.24 -2.22 -21.91
N ALA A 96 9.10 -2.06 -20.92
CA ALA A 96 10.54 -2.30 -21.07
C ALA A 96 10.80 -3.74 -20.60
N ILE A 97 11.27 -4.57 -21.52
CA ILE A 97 11.46 -6.00 -21.24
C ILE A 97 12.92 -6.22 -20.84
N GLU A 98 13.12 -6.40 -19.55
CA GLU A 98 14.41 -6.72 -18.96
C GLU A 98 14.44 -8.19 -18.51
N PRO A 99 15.59 -8.88 -18.58
CA PRO A 99 15.65 -10.31 -18.28
C PRO A 99 15.23 -10.70 -16.88
N ASP A 100 15.50 -9.84 -15.89
CA ASP A 100 15.20 -10.05 -14.47
C ASP A 100 13.77 -9.69 -14.08
N THR A 101 13.05 -8.96 -14.94
CA THR A 101 11.68 -8.52 -14.65
C THR A 101 10.62 -9.19 -15.54
N VAL A 102 11.02 -9.83 -16.65
CA VAL A 102 10.08 -10.42 -17.62
C VAL A 102 9.17 -11.50 -17.05
N ARG A 103 9.55 -12.12 -15.95
CA ARG A 103 8.76 -13.15 -15.28
C ARG A 103 8.12 -12.68 -13.96
N ASN A 104 8.21 -11.39 -13.63
CA ASN A 104 7.41 -10.79 -12.57
C ASN A 104 5.98 -10.57 -13.08
N LEU A 105 5.16 -11.61 -13.03
CA LEU A 105 3.81 -11.57 -13.60
C LEU A 105 2.82 -10.81 -12.71
N SER A 106 3.11 -10.69 -11.42
CA SER A 106 2.19 -10.10 -10.42
C SER A 106 1.85 -8.63 -10.67
N VAL A 107 2.64 -7.92 -11.47
CA VAL A 107 2.47 -6.50 -11.81
C VAL A 107 1.08 -6.20 -12.39
N GLY A 108 0.61 -7.01 -13.35
CA GLY A 108 -0.71 -6.82 -13.94
C GLY A 108 -1.85 -6.96 -12.92
N LEU A 109 -1.74 -7.91 -11.99
CA LEU A 109 -2.73 -8.09 -10.94
C LEU A 109 -2.74 -6.92 -9.94
N GLN A 110 -1.58 -6.35 -9.63
CA GLN A 110 -1.50 -5.17 -8.78
C GLN A 110 -2.17 -3.96 -9.44
N ILE A 111 -1.91 -3.74 -10.73
CA ILE A 111 -2.59 -2.70 -11.53
C ILE A 111 -4.11 -2.94 -11.55
N ALA A 112 -4.55 -4.17 -11.75
CA ALA A 112 -5.98 -4.51 -11.71
C ALA A 112 -6.64 -4.13 -10.37
N LEU A 113 -5.95 -4.36 -9.26
CA LEU A 113 -6.42 -3.95 -7.93
C LEU A 113 -6.44 -2.43 -7.73
N ASP A 114 -5.52 -1.68 -8.33
CA ASP A 114 -5.56 -0.21 -8.31
C ASP A 114 -6.82 0.32 -9.02
N PHE A 115 -7.18 -0.27 -10.19
CA PHE A 115 -8.41 0.06 -10.88
C PHE A 115 -9.65 -0.31 -10.07
N TYR A 116 -9.65 -1.49 -9.46
CA TYR A 116 -10.75 -1.92 -8.59
C TYR A 116 -10.92 -1.01 -7.36
N ARG A 117 -9.81 -0.64 -6.73
CA ARG A 117 -9.81 0.29 -5.58
C ARG A 117 -10.40 1.64 -5.95
N HIS A 118 -10.05 2.17 -7.13
CA HIS A 118 -10.66 3.41 -7.64
C HIS A 118 -12.18 3.28 -7.75
N VAL A 119 -12.69 2.17 -8.29
CA VAL A 119 -14.14 1.92 -8.36
C VAL A 119 -14.77 1.87 -6.98
N ARG A 120 -14.16 1.17 -6.02
CA ARG A 120 -14.72 1.05 -4.65
C ARG A 120 -14.85 2.39 -3.94
N TYR A 121 -13.90 3.31 -4.14
CA TYR A 121 -13.95 4.63 -3.51
C TYR A 121 -14.86 5.60 -4.25
N THR A 122 -14.79 5.64 -5.57
CA THR A 122 -15.53 6.61 -6.39
C THR A 122 -16.93 6.16 -6.76
N MET A 123 -17.17 4.85 -6.77
CA MET A 123 -18.41 4.23 -7.25
C MET A 123 -18.74 4.63 -8.70
N ASP A 124 -17.72 4.95 -9.50
CA ASP A 124 -17.87 5.35 -10.90
C ASP A 124 -18.12 4.14 -11.80
N THR A 125 -19.37 3.97 -12.20
CA THR A 125 -19.79 2.86 -13.06
C THR A 125 -19.36 3.01 -14.52
N ALA A 126 -19.15 4.22 -15.00
CA ALA A 126 -18.61 4.46 -16.34
C ALA A 126 -17.14 4.04 -16.38
N PHE A 127 -16.35 4.50 -15.40
CA PHE A 127 -14.95 4.08 -15.26
C PHE A 127 -14.83 2.55 -15.10
N LEU A 128 -15.72 1.93 -14.29
CA LEU A 128 -15.74 0.48 -14.15
C LEU A 128 -15.86 -0.22 -15.51
N LYS A 129 -16.87 0.15 -16.30
CA LYS A 129 -17.16 -0.53 -17.57
C LYS A 129 -16.15 -0.22 -18.67
N GLU A 130 -15.72 1.02 -18.76
CA GLU A 130 -14.88 1.50 -19.86
C GLU A 130 -13.39 1.22 -19.64
N LYS A 131 -12.92 1.21 -18.40
CA LYS A 131 -11.49 1.10 -18.09
C LYS A 131 -11.16 -0.04 -17.12
N ALA A 132 -11.79 -0.09 -15.94
CA ALA A 132 -11.40 -1.04 -14.92
C ALA A 132 -11.64 -2.49 -15.34
N LEU A 133 -12.84 -2.80 -15.81
CA LEU A 133 -13.21 -4.15 -16.22
C LEU A 133 -12.30 -4.69 -17.35
N PRO A 134 -12.03 -3.95 -18.45
CA PRO A 134 -11.08 -4.40 -19.48
C PRO A 134 -9.67 -4.69 -18.96
N VAL A 135 -9.17 -3.91 -18.01
CA VAL A 135 -7.85 -4.14 -17.41
C VAL A 135 -7.87 -5.35 -16.48
N MET A 136 -8.83 -5.40 -15.56
CA MET A 136 -8.96 -6.48 -14.58
C MET A 136 -9.11 -7.85 -15.24
N THR A 137 -10.00 -7.95 -16.23
CA THR A 137 -10.23 -9.21 -16.96
C THR A 137 -8.99 -9.62 -17.74
N ALA A 138 -8.37 -8.72 -18.49
CA ALA A 138 -7.18 -9.05 -19.28
C ALA A 138 -5.99 -9.45 -18.41
N CYS A 139 -5.80 -8.85 -17.23
CA CYS A 139 -4.77 -9.27 -16.28
C CYS A 139 -5.06 -10.64 -15.67
N ALA A 140 -6.31 -10.92 -15.33
CA ALA A 140 -6.72 -12.25 -14.88
C ALA A 140 -6.55 -13.30 -15.98
N ASP A 141 -6.94 -13.00 -17.22
CA ASP A 141 -6.86 -13.91 -18.37
C ASP A 141 -5.41 -14.36 -18.64
N LEU A 142 -4.41 -13.51 -18.45
CA LEU A 142 -3.01 -13.92 -18.55
C LEU A 142 -2.72 -15.11 -17.61
N TYR A 143 -3.13 -15.01 -16.36
CA TYR A 143 -2.93 -16.08 -15.38
C TYR A 143 -3.75 -17.31 -15.70
N LEU A 144 -5.03 -17.15 -15.98
CA LEU A 144 -5.94 -18.25 -16.31
C LEU A 144 -5.43 -19.06 -17.51
N ASN A 145 -4.89 -18.38 -18.53
CA ASN A 145 -4.34 -19.00 -19.73
C ASN A 145 -2.92 -19.59 -19.52
N LEU A 146 -2.22 -19.19 -18.47
CA LEU A 146 -0.94 -19.77 -18.08
C LEU A 146 -1.07 -20.89 -17.04
N MET A 147 -2.23 -21.04 -16.39
CA MET A 147 -2.44 -22.12 -15.42
C MET A 147 -2.36 -23.48 -16.09
N GLN A 148 -1.71 -24.39 -15.40
CA GLN A 148 -1.69 -25.81 -15.71
C GLN A 148 -1.92 -26.62 -14.43
N GLU A 149 -2.72 -27.67 -14.56
CA GLU A 149 -2.99 -28.56 -13.46
C GLU A 149 -1.84 -29.53 -13.23
N ARG A 150 -1.54 -29.75 -11.96
CA ARG A 150 -0.61 -30.75 -11.50
C ARG A 150 -1.10 -31.29 -10.15
N GLU A 151 -1.37 -32.58 -10.09
CA GLU A 151 -1.83 -33.25 -8.86
C GLU A 151 -3.08 -32.58 -8.24
N GLY A 152 -4.03 -32.16 -9.09
CA GLY A 152 -5.24 -31.48 -8.65
C GLY A 152 -5.05 -30.04 -8.20
N LYS A 153 -3.88 -29.44 -8.43
CA LYS A 153 -3.58 -28.03 -8.10
C LYS A 153 -3.09 -27.27 -9.33
N LEU A 154 -3.35 -25.98 -9.33
CA LEU A 154 -3.01 -25.07 -10.44
C LEU A 154 -1.68 -24.35 -10.16
N TYR A 155 -0.80 -24.36 -11.15
CA TYR A 155 0.50 -23.69 -11.16
C TYR A 155 0.71 -22.94 -12.47
N LEU A 156 1.63 -21.98 -12.47
CA LEU A 156 1.95 -21.19 -13.67
C LEU A 156 2.91 -21.91 -14.60
N ARG A 157 2.54 -22.12 -15.83
CA ARG A 157 3.42 -22.62 -16.89
C ARG A 157 4.62 -21.67 -17.08
N GLY A 158 5.82 -22.16 -16.85
CA GLY A 158 7.04 -21.37 -16.90
C GLY A 158 7.32 -20.54 -15.65
N GLY A 159 6.42 -20.58 -14.66
CA GLY A 159 6.59 -19.92 -13.37
C GLY A 159 6.58 -18.41 -13.38
N SER A 160 6.86 -17.84 -12.23
CA SER A 160 6.96 -16.41 -11.99
C SER A 160 8.10 -16.10 -11.01
N THR A 161 8.55 -14.87 -10.98
CA THR A 161 9.50 -14.37 -9.98
C THR A 161 8.77 -13.59 -8.90
N PRO A 162 9.21 -13.63 -7.63
CA PRO A 162 8.55 -12.84 -6.58
C PRO A 162 8.80 -11.33 -6.70
N LEU A 163 9.86 -10.94 -7.39
CA LEU A 163 10.25 -9.58 -7.70
C LEU A 163 11.32 -9.62 -8.81
N GLU A 164 12.21 -8.65 -8.89
CA GLU A 164 13.36 -8.62 -9.79
C GLU A 164 14.29 -9.80 -9.50
N SER A 165 14.30 -10.82 -10.37
CA SER A 165 15.10 -12.03 -10.17
C SER A 165 15.28 -12.81 -11.47
N TYR A 166 16.38 -13.54 -11.55
CA TYR A 166 16.70 -14.42 -12.69
C TYR A 166 16.18 -15.85 -12.54
N TRP A 167 15.50 -16.18 -11.47
CA TRP A 167 14.96 -17.50 -11.18
C TRP A 167 13.45 -17.45 -10.95
N ASN A 168 12.77 -18.55 -11.29
CA ASN A 168 11.31 -18.64 -11.23
C ASN A 168 10.89 -19.68 -10.19
N LEU A 169 9.78 -19.40 -9.52
CA LEU A 169 9.00 -20.35 -8.75
C LEU A 169 7.79 -20.82 -9.58
N ALA A 170 7.32 -22.01 -9.30
CA ALA A 170 6.09 -22.52 -9.93
C ALA A 170 4.88 -21.62 -9.62
N LEU A 171 4.86 -21.04 -8.41
CA LEU A 171 3.89 -20.04 -8.00
C LEU A 171 4.43 -19.25 -6.80
N THR A 172 4.50 -17.94 -6.91
CA THR A 172 4.96 -17.07 -5.81
C THR A 172 3.81 -16.73 -4.84
N LEU A 173 4.13 -16.30 -3.63
CA LEU A 173 3.13 -15.79 -2.69
C LEU A 173 2.36 -14.57 -3.26
N PRO A 174 3.02 -13.55 -3.84
CA PRO A 174 2.32 -12.44 -4.50
C PRO A 174 1.36 -12.92 -5.60
N ASP A 175 1.80 -13.81 -6.50
CA ASP A 175 0.94 -14.32 -7.56
C ASP A 175 -0.33 -14.96 -7.02
N GLN A 176 -0.18 -15.83 -6.01
CA GLN A 176 -1.32 -16.53 -5.41
C GLN A 176 -2.32 -15.57 -4.79
N VAL A 177 -1.82 -14.64 -3.99
CA VAL A 177 -2.67 -13.73 -3.25
C VAL A 177 -3.35 -12.72 -4.17
N LEU A 178 -2.58 -12.11 -5.06
CA LEU A 178 -3.12 -11.09 -5.96
C LEU A 178 -4.11 -11.67 -6.97
N LEU A 179 -3.87 -12.89 -7.46
CA LEU A 179 -4.82 -13.59 -8.31
C LEU A 179 -6.14 -13.86 -7.56
N ARG A 180 -6.07 -14.37 -6.30
CA ARG A 180 -7.25 -14.58 -5.46
C ARG A 180 -8.03 -13.27 -5.29
N SER A 181 -7.34 -12.18 -5.02
CA SER A 181 -7.96 -10.87 -4.82
C SER A 181 -8.60 -10.31 -6.08
N VAL A 182 -7.94 -10.45 -7.24
CA VAL A 182 -8.51 -9.99 -8.53
C VAL A 182 -9.72 -10.84 -8.94
N LEU A 183 -9.65 -12.17 -8.80
CA LEU A 183 -10.79 -13.03 -9.11
C LEU A 183 -11.99 -12.74 -8.20
N ARG A 184 -11.75 -12.54 -6.89
CA ARG A 184 -12.82 -12.11 -5.97
C ARG A 184 -13.38 -10.75 -6.37
N ALA A 185 -12.54 -9.78 -6.71
CA ALA A 185 -12.97 -8.47 -7.18
C ALA A 185 -13.84 -8.54 -8.46
N LEU A 186 -13.47 -9.42 -9.40
CA LEU A 186 -14.26 -9.65 -10.61
C LEU A 186 -15.62 -10.30 -10.30
N MET A 187 -15.67 -11.23 -9.34
CA MET A 187 -16.93 -11.81 -8.87
C MET A 187 -17.81 -10.76 -8.21
N ASP A 188 -17.25 -9.94 -7.31
CA ASP A 188 -17.96 -8.88 -6.60
C ASP A 188 -18.58 -7.85 -7.56
N VAL A 189 -17.81 -7.37 -8.55
CA VAL A 189 -18.35 -6.42 -9.54
C VAL A 189 -19.35 -7.09 -10.48
N SER A 190 -19.17 -8.39 -10.79
CA SER A 190 -20.12 -9.13 -11.60
C SER A 190 -21.48 -9.24 -10.94
N GLU A 191 -21.49 -9.52 -9.63
CA GLU A 191 -22.72 -9.59 -8.84
C GLU A 191 -23.33 -8.19 -8.66
N ALA A 192 -22.55 -7.22 -8.19
CA ALA A 192 -23.04 -5.88 -7.88
C ALA A 192 -23.61 -5.13 -9.10
N TYR A 193 -23.05 -5.37 -10.28
CA TYR A 193 -23.42 -4.65 -11.52
C TYR A 193 -24.01 -5.56 -12.60
N THR A 194 -24.25 -6.84 -12.32
CA THR A 194 -24.86 -7.83 -13.22
C THR A 194 -24.12 -7.90 -14.57
N LEU A 195 -22.80 -8.13 -14.53
CA LEU A 195 -21.94 -8.01 -15.72
C LEU A 195 -21.83 -9.31 -16.54
N GLY A 196 -22.31 -10.43 -16.05
CA GLY A 196 -22.29 -11.72 -16.77
C GLY A 196 -20.87 -12.32 -16.94
N LEU A 197 -19.95 -12.04 -16.01
CA LEU A 197 -18.61 -12.65 -16.02
C LEU A 197 -18.67 -14.15 -15.69
N PRO A 198 -17.64 -14.93 -16.05
CA PRO A 198 -17.60 -16.38 -15.80
C PRO A 198 -17.27 -16.70 -14.32
N VAL A 199 -18.15 -16.30 -13.40
CA VAL A 199 -17.98 -16.38 -11.95
C VAL A 199 -17.70 -17.81 -11.49
N GLU A 200 -18.38 -18.81 -12.06
CA GLU A 200 -18.17 -20.23 -11.70
C GLU A 200 -16.77 -20.71 -12.07
N HIS A 201 -16.23 -20.26 -13.20
CA HIS A 201 -14.86 -20.56 -13.57
C HIS A 201 -13.85 -19.91 -12.60
N TYR A 202 -14.09 -18.67 -12.18
CA TYR A 202 -13.24 -18.00 -11.19
C TYR A 202 -13.26 -18.73 -9.84
N ARG A 203 -14.43 -19.22 -9.43
CA ARG A 203 -14.59 -20.00 -8.21
C ARG A 203 -13.86 -21.34 -8.29
N ASP A 204 -13.99 -22.05 -9.41
CA ASP A 204 -13.26 -23.30 -9.67
C ASP A 204 -11.73 -23.09 -9.58
N VAL A 205 -11.21 -22.04 -10.20
CA VAL A 205 -9.78 -21.70 -10.12
C VAL A 205 -9.36 -21.45 -8.67
N LEU A 206 -10.14 -20.69 -7.90
CA LEU A 206 -9.83 -20.40 -6.50
C LEU A 206 -9.74 -21.66 -5.62
N GLU A 207 -10.58 -22.65 -5.88
CA GLU A 207 -10.59 -23.95 -5.17
C GLU A 207 -9.39 -24.84 -5.52
N HIS A 208 -8.89 -24.71 -6.75
CA HIS A 208 -7.75 -25.50 -7.24
C HIS A 208 -6.39 -24.82 -7.04
N LEU A 209 -6.34 -23.55 -6.63
CA LEU A 209 -5.07 -22.96 -6.22
C LEU A 209 -4.51 -23.67 -4.97
N PRO A 210 -3.18 -23.88 -4.89
CA PRO A 210 -2.58 -24.48 -3.70
C PRO A 210 -2.79 -23.56 -2.48
N PRO A 211 -2.72 -24.09 -1.24
CA PRO A 211 -2.68 -23.26 -0.05
C PRO A 211 -1.56 -22.21 -0.12
N LEU A 212 -1.72 -21.09 0.58
CA LEU A 212 -0.64 -20.12 0.69
C LEU A 212 0.58 -20.77 1.35
N PRO A 213 1.78 -20.58 0.79
CA PRO A 213 2.98 -21.27 1.25
C PRO A 213 3.43 -20.71 2.61
N THR A 214 3.72 -21.60 3.55
CA THR A 214 4.21 -21.26 4.89
C THR A 214 5.49 -22.02 5.23
N GLU A 215 6.26 -21.49 6.15
CA GLU A 215 7.44 -22.12 6.75
C GLU A 215 7.45 -21.86 8.26
N THR A 216 8.22 -22.67 8.98
CA THR A 216 8.45 -22.47 10.42
C THR A 216 9.83 -21.87 10.62
N VAL A 217 9.91 -20.81 11.40
CA VAL A 217 11.18 -20.14 11.75
C VAL A 217 11.31 -20.02 13.27
N SER A 218 12.53 -20.14 13.77
CA SER A 218 12.82 -19.84 15.17
C SER A 218 13.07 -18.35 15.32
N HIS A 219 12.26 -17.67 16.13
CA HIS A 219 12.32 -16.26 16.37
C HIS A 219 12.19 -15.95 17.86
N ASN A 220 13.20 -15.31 18.45
CA ASN A 220 13.25 -14.98 19.89
C ASN A 220 12.97 -16.17 20.82
N GLY A 221 13.35 -17.39 20.41
CA GLY A 221 13.15 -18.63 21.16
C GLY A 221 11.76 -19.28 21.00
N GLU A 222 10.93 -18.74 20.12
CA GLU A 222 9.63 -19.31 19.74
C GLU A 222 9.70 -19.86 18.31
N GLU A 223 9.02 -20.98 18.06
CA GLU A 223 8.81 -21.49 16.70
C GLU A 223 7.54 -20.84 16.13
N LEU A 224 7.71 -20.04 15.09
CA LEU A 224 6.63 -19.30 14.46
C LEU A 224 6.37 -19.80 13.05
N GLU A 225 5.11 -20.07 12.72
CA GLU A 225 4.69 -20.26 11.34
C GLU A 225 4.56 -18.89 10.66
N ILE A 226 5.27 -18.69 9.53
CA ILE A 226 5.25 -17.47 8.72
C ILE A 226 4.96 -17.81 7.26
N PHE A 227 4.56 -16.82 6.47
CA PHE A 227 4.49 -16.99 5.01
C PHE A 227 5.89 -17.10 4.40
N SER A 228 6.00 -17.89 3.35
CA SER A 228 7.21 -18.06 2.56
C SER A 228 7.09 -17.46 1.17
N ALA A 229 8.18 -17.42 0.41
CA ALA A 229 8.25 -16.77 -0.89
C ALA A 229 7.33 -17.38 -1.96
N GLY A 230 7.10 -18.68 -1.90
CA GLY A 230 6.31 -19.38 -2.90
C GLY A 230 6.51 -20.88 -2.90
N VAL A 231 6.11 -21.50 -4.02
CA VAL A 231 6.17 -22.95 -4.23
C VAL A 231 7.09 -23.27 -5.42
N SER A 232 8.03 -24.19 -5.22
CA SER A 232 8.94 -24.69 -6.25
C SER A 232 8.26 -25.69 -7.19
N TRP A 233 8.98 -26.07 -8.26
CA TRP A 233 8.47 -26.98 -9.29
C TRP A 233 8.17 -28.40 -8.79
N ASP A 234 8.78 -28.81 -7.71
CA ASP A 234 8.53 -30.10 -7.05
C ASP A 234 7.46 -30.02 -5.94
N GLY A 235 6.79 -28.87 -5.81
CA GLY A 235 5.73 -28.64 -4.85
C GLY A 235 6.20 -28.27 -3.44
N ARG A 236 7.51 -28.15 -3.21
CA ARG A 236 8.05 -27.73 -1.91
C ARG A 236 7.88 -26.23 -1.72
N THR A 237 7.65 -25.84 -0.49
CA THR A 237 7.72 -24.44 -0.07
C THR A 237 9.15 -23.91 -0.19
N VAL A 238 9.30 -22.73 -0.75
CA VAL A 238 10.57 -22.01 -0.87
C VAL A 238 10.67 -21.00 0.24
N PRO A 239 11.59 -21.19 1.20
CA PRO A 239 11.67 -20.36 2.37
C PRO A 239 12.08 -18.92 2.04
N TYR A 240 11.63 -17.99 2.90
CA TYR A 240 12.03 -16.58 2.81
C TYR A 240 13.49 -16.38 3.17
N ALA A 241 14.01 -17.13 4.14
CA ALA A 241 15.38 -16.96 4.60
C ALA A 241 16.17 -18.27 4.50
N GLY A 242 17.33 -18.22 3.82
CA GLY A 242 18.32 -19.30 3.88
C GLY A 242 18.05 -20.51 2.99
N GLY A 243 17.22 -20.40 1.99
CA GLY A 243 16.96 -21.47 1.03
C GLY A 243 18.00 -21.57 -0.09
N GLU A 244 17.81 -22.57 -0.95
CA GLU A 244 18.57 -22.82 -2.18
C GLU A 244 18.49 -21.64 -3.17
N TYR A 245 17.45 -20.82 -3.03
CA TYR A 245 17.19 -19.62 -3.83
C TYR A 245 17.52 -18.38 -3.01
N PRO A 246 18.49 -17.57 -3.43
CA PRO A 246 18.71 -16.26 -2.83
C PRO A 246 17.48 -15.41 -3.12
N LEU A 247 16.67 -15.17 -2.11
CA LEU A 247 15.50 -14.32 -2.24
C LEU A 247 15.91 -12.87 -2.42
N SER A 248 15.09 -12.18 -3.21
CA SER A 248 15.08 -10.74 -3.16
C SER A 248 14.96 -10.31 -1.70
N PRO A 249 15.80 -9.41 -1.24
CA PRO A 249 15.79 -8.95 0.15
C PRO A 249 14.58 -8.09 0.50
N PHE A 250 13.62 -7.95 -0.40
CA PHE A 250 12.48 -7.07 -0.21
C PHE A 250 11.36 -7.76 0.59
N PRO A 251 11.16 -7.41 1.86
CA PRO A 251 10.05 -7.94 2.66
C PRO A 251 8.68 -7.59 2.07
N ALA A 252 8.62 -6.60 1.20
CA ALA A 252 7.42 -6.21 0.49
C ALA A 252 6.66 -7.37 -0.17
N THR A 253 7.37 -8.38 -0.67
CA THR A 253 6.75 -9.56 -1.29
C THR A 253 5.94 -10.38 -0.28
N LEU A 254 6.39 -10.46 0.97
CA LEU A 254 5.69 -11.16 2.04
C LEU A 254 4.53 -10.37 2.62
N PHE A 255 4.50 -9.05 2.41
CA PHE A 255 3.38 -8.21 2.82
C PHE A 255 2.26 -8.14 1.79
N SER A 256 2.46 -8.68 0.59
CA SER A 256 1.46 -8.71 -0.47
C SER A 256 0.08 -9.26 -0.04
N PRO A 257 -0.03 -10.22 0.91
CA PRO A 257 -1.34 -10.65 1.39
C PRO A 257 -2.16 -9.55 2.08
N VAL A 258 -1.47 -8.59 2.70
CA VAL A 258 -2.12 -7.44 3.36
C VAL A 258 -2.24 -6.27 2.40
N TRP A 259 -1.13 -5.90 1.76
CA TRP A 259 -1.08 -4.77 0.86
C TRP A 259 -0.06 -5.01 -0.28
N PRO A 260 -0.41 -4.81 -1.57
CA PRO A 260 -1.70 -4.28 -2.04
C PRO A 260 -2.81 -5.33 -2.23
N GLY A 261 -2.59 -6.59 -1.83
CA GLY A 261 -3.50 -7.69 -2.10
C GLY A 261 -4.83 -7.61 -1.35
N GLU A 262 -4.88 -7.02 -0.16
CA GLU A 262 -6.09 -6.91 0.68
C GLU A 262 -6.81 -8.27 0.93
N TRP A 263 -6.05 -9.37 0.85
CA TRP A 263 -6.57 -10.72 1.11
C TRP A 263 -6.69 -11.01 2.60
N ILE A 264 -5.69 -10.57 3.37
CA ILE A 264 -5.62 -10.73 4.82
C ILE A 264 -5.69 -9.35 5.48
N GLY A 265 -6.46 -9.24 6.56
CA GLY A 265 -6.60 -8.01 7.34
C GLY A 265 -7.67 -8.14 8.42
N LEU A 266 -7.93 -7.08 9.15
CA LEU A 266 -8.96 -7.06 10.18
C LEU A 266 -10.33 -7.44 9.63
N GLY A 267 -10.96 -8.48 10.22
CA GLY A 267 -12.29 -8.96 9.82
C GLY A 267 -12.33 -9.73 8.51
N LYS A 268 -11.22 -10.26 8.04
CA LYS A 268 -11.15 -11.24 6.97
C LYS A 268 -11.36 -12.67 7.52
N GLU A 269 -11.77 -13.59 6.64
CA GLU A 269 -12.37 -14.88 7.04
C GLU A 269 -11.42 -15.88 7.71
N SER A 270 -10.13 -15.87 7.37
CA SER A 270 -9.21 -16.90 7.85
C SER A 270 -8.41 -16.47 9.07
N GLU A 271 -8.83 -16.92 10.27
CA GLU A 271 -8.08 -16.69 11.51
C GLU A 271 -6.65 -17.26 11.45
N ARG A 272 -6.47 -18.44 10.83
CA ARG A 272 -5.14 -19.03 10.69
C ARG A 272 -4.24 -18.17 9.80
N GLU A 273 -4.70 -17.77 8.61
CA GLU A 273 -3.90 -16.93 7.71
C GLU A 273 -3.60 -15.58 8.34
N PHE A 274 -4.54 -15.03 9.10
CA PHE A 274 -4.33 -13.80 9.86
C PHE A 274 -3.23 -13.96 10.93
N ALA A 275 -3.25 -15.05 11.69
CA ALA A 275 -2.21 -15.33 12.69
C ALA A 275 -0.83 -15.54 12.05
N VAL A 276 -0.75 -16.30 10.95
CA VAL A 276 0.48 -16.50 10.18
C VAL A 276 1.01 -15.16 9.65
N MET A 277 0.12 -14.29 9.16
CA MET A 277 0.53 -12.97 8.66
C MET A 277 1.06 -12.06 9.78
N ARG A 278 0.44 -12.08 10.94
CA ARG A 278 0.95 -11.33 12.11
C ARG A 278 2.32 -11.82 12.54
N ASN A 279 2.55 -13.14 12.55
CA ASN A 279 3.86 -13.72 12.81
C ASN A 279 4.89 -13.27 11.76
N THR A 280 4.50 -13.32 10.49
CA THR A 280 5.34 -12.86 9.36
C THR A 280 5.73 -11.40 9.54
N ALA A 281 4.76 -10.54 9.85
CA ALA A 281 4.99 -9.11 10.09
C ALA A 281 5.91 -8.90 11.32
N ARG A 282 5.68 -9.60 12.42
CA ARG A 282 6.53 -9.54 13.63
C ARG A 282 7.98 -9.89 13.32
N VAL A 283 8.22 -11.01 12.63
CA VAL A 283 9.58 -11.44 12.26
C VAL A 283 10.27 -10.41 11.37
N ILE A 284 9.55 -9.85 10.39
CA ILE A 284 10.11 -8.85 9.49
C ILE A 284 10.35 -7.53 10.21
N PHE A 285 9.41 -7.05 11.04
CA PHE A 285 9.56 -5.80 11.77
C PHE A 285 10.73 -5.86 12.74
N ASP A 286 10.86 -6.93 13.51
CA ASP A 286 12.00 -7.11 14.43
C ASP A 286 13.33 -7.12 13.68
N ARG A 287 13.37 -7.70 12.49
CA ARG A 287 14.58 -7.81 11.69
C ARG A 287 14.88 -6.56 10.87
N ASP A 288 13.87 -6.01 10.19
CA ASP A 288 14.07 -4.98 9.17
C ASP A 288 13.71 -3.58 9.66
N VAL A 289 12.77 -3.44 10.58
CA VAL A 289 12.36 -2.14 11.13
C VAL A 289 13.17 -1.78 12.37
N TYR A 290 13.40 -2.74 13.24
CA TYR A 290 14.15 -2.53 14.48
C TYR A 290 15.61 -2.96 14.36
N GLY A 291 15.91 -3.86 13.45
CA GLY A 291 17.25 -4.31 13.13
C GLY A 291 17.89 -3.53 11.99
N ILE A 292 19.00 -4.03 11.52
CA ILE A 292 19.62 -3.57 10.27
C ILE A 292 18.77 -4.13 9.15
N GLY A 293 17.94 -3.31 8.57
CA GLY A 293 17.17 -3.70 7.41
C GLY A 293 18.10 -4.29 6.38
N ALA A 294 17.90 -5.56 6.07
CA ALA A 294 18.68 -6.18 5.04
C ALA A 294 18.51 -5.33 3.78
N LEU A 295 19.55 -4.67 3.38
CA LEU A 295 19.68 -3.96 2.12
C LEU A 295 19.04 -2.56 2.00
N GLY A 296 18.62 -1.96 3.09
CA GLY A 296 18.23 -0.54 3.06
C GLY A 296 17.03 -0.20 2.19
N CYS A 297 16.19 -1.17 1.87
CA CYS A 297 15.04 -0.97 1.00
C CYS A 297 13.70 -0.90 1.77
N CYS A 298 13.74 -0.70 3.05
CA CYS A 298 12.53 -0.72 3.89
C CYS A 298 11.54 0.41 3.58
N GLY A 299 11.98 1.52 3.00
CA GLY A 299 11.11 2.59 2.52
C GLY A 299 10.16 2.18 1.39
N HIS A 300 10.49 1.13 0.66
CA HIS A 300 9.61 0.49 -0.34
C HIS A 300 8.61 -0.49 0.27
N SER A 301 8.75 -0.81 1.55
CA SER A 301 7.92 -1.81 2.18
C SER A 301 6.65 -1.16 2.73
N PRO A 302 5.46 -1.71 2.45
CA PRO A 302 4.22 -1.23 3.03
C PRO A 302 4.08 -1.65 4.51
N SER A 303 5.14 -1.42 5.29
CA SER A 303 5.18 -1.79 6.71
C SER A 303 4.16 -1.02 7.54
N PRO A 304 3.97 0.32 7.35
CA PRO A 304 2.95 1.05 8.08
C PRO A 304 1.53 0.57 7.78
N GLU A 305 1.22 0.34 6.50
CA GLU A 305 -0.08 -0.19 6.06
C GLU A 305 -0.31 -1.60 6.61
N THR A 306 0.73 -2.44 6.55
CA THR A 306 0.65 -3.82 7.05
C THR A 306 0.37 -3.85 8.55
N ALA A 307 1.11 -3.08 9.34
CA ALA A 307 0.89 -2.99 10.78
C ALA A 307 -0.51 -2.48 11.10
N ALA A 308 -0.96 -1.43 10.42
CA ALA A 308 -2.29 -0.86 10.63
C ALA A 308 -3.41 -1.85 10.28
N ARG A 309 -3.32 -2.52 9.12
CA ARG A 309 -4.34 -3.46 8.62
C ARG A 309 -4.38 -4.77 9.40
N LEU A 310 -3.32 -5.11 10.11
CA LEU A 310 -3.27 -6.23 11.04
C LEU A 310 -3.62 -5.84 12.48
N GLY A 311 -3.95 -4.57 12.74
CA GLY A 311 -4.28 -4.08 14.08
C GLY A 311 -3.10 -4.17 15.06
N MET A 312 -1.86 -4.03 14.58
CA MET A 312 -0.64 -4.08 15.39
C MET A 312 -0.37 -2.70 16.00
N THR A 313 -1.25 -2.29 16.90
CA THR A 313 -1.26 -0.94 17.50
C THR A 313 0.04 -0.56 18.19
N GLU A 314 0.71 -1.55 18.82
CA GLU A 314 1.97 -1.33 19.55
C GLU A 314 3.15 -1.06 18.61
N ASP A 315 3.08 -1.58 17.38
CA ASP A 315 4.12 -1.43 16.36
C ASP A 315 3.98 -0.13 15.56
N MET A 316 2.80 0.47 15.53
CA MET A 316 2.52 1.64 14.68
C MET A 316 3.45 2.82 15.00
N GLU A 317 3.57 3.21 16.26
CA GLU A 317 4.41 4.34 16.64
C GLU A 317 5.89 4.09 16.33
N PRO A 318 6.49 2.96 16.73
CA PRO A 318 7.85 2.61 16.32
C PRO A 318 8.08 2.63 14.82
N ILE A 319 7.15 2.08 14.02
CA ILE A 319 7.27 2.03 12.56
C ILE A 319 7.22 3.45 11.96
N LEU A 320 6.23 4.26 12.35
CA LEU A 320 6.11 5.63 11.86
C LEU A 320 7.34 6.47 12.24
N HIS A 321 7.85 6.31 13.46
CA HIS A 321 9.10 6.91 13.92
C HIS A 321 10.28 6.48 13.07
N ARG A 322 10.36 5.17 12.78
CA ARG A 322 11.42 4.62 11.95
C ARG A 322 11.42 5.24 10.56
N PHE A 323 10.26 5.36 9.93
CA PHE A 323 10.14 5.97 8.61
C PHE A 323 10.64 7.41 8.60
N ILE A 324 10.24 8.21 9.57
CA ILE A 324 10.69 9.60 9.68
C ILE A 324 12.20 9.67 9.97
N ARG A 325 12.67 8.85 10.91
CA ARG A 325 14.05 8.89 11.38
C ARG A 325 15.05 8.37 10.35
N ALA A 326 14.70 7.27 9.67
CA ALA A 326 15.60 6.56 8.77
C ALA A 326 15.58 7.10 7.35
N TYR A 327 14.43 7.60 6.89
CA TYR A 327 14.24 7.93 5.48
C TYR A 327 14.09 9.42 5.19
N GLN A 328 13.75 10.26 6.16
CA GLN A 328 13.69 11.70 5.94
C GLN A 328 15.09 12.29 5.75
N LEU A 329 15.31 12.92 4.59
CA LEU A 329 16.57 13.60 4.27
C LEU A 329 16.55 15.05 4.69
N PHE A 330 15.44 15.76 4.47
CA PHE A 330 15.35 17.20 4.62
C PHE A 330 14.21 17.62 5.56
N PRO A 331 14.32 18.80 6.19
CA PRO A 331 13.27 19.33 7.08
C PRO A 331 11.92 19.54 6.39
N ASN A 332 11.92 19.69 5.06
CA ASN A 332 10.69 19.81 4.26
C ASN A 332 9.96 18.47 4.02
N GLY A 333 10.41 17.38 4.64
CA GLY A 333 9.77 16.08 4.56
C GLY A 333 10.09 15.26 3.31
N LEU A 334 11.04 15.69 2.49
CA LEU A 334 11.53 14.85 1.40
C LEU A 334 12.29 13.64 1.96
N MET A 335 12.00 12.47 1.43
CA MET A 335 12.49 11.19 1.93
C MET A 335 13.28 10.43 0.88
N HIS A 336 14.09 9.50 1.34
CA HIS A 336 14.78 8.48 0.55
C HIS A 336 14.16 7.12 0.85
N PHE A 337 14.32 6.15 -0.02
CA PHE A 337 13.79 4.81 0.20
C PHE A 337 14.69 3.94 1.09
N SER A 338 15.98 4.21 1.12
CA SER A 338 16.96 3.48 1.93
C SER A 338 17.18 4.13 3.29
N ASP A 339 17.48 3.29 4.27
CA ASP A 339 17.86 3.77 5.60
C ASP A 339 19.23 4.43 5.57
N VAL A 340 19.23 5.74 5.68
CA VAL A 340 20.45 6.55 5.68
C VAL A 340 21.22 6.49 7.01
N THR A 341 20.68 5.84 8.04
CA THR A 341 21.32 5.76 9.36
C THR A 341 22.10 4.47 9.57
N GLN A 342 21.81 3.43 8.83
CA GLN A 342 22.31 2.07 9.10
C GLN A 342 23.12 1.45 7.98
N ASN A 343 23.09 2.01 6.78
CA ASN A 343 23.97 1.51 5.74
C ASN A 343 25.42 1.74 6.16
N GLN A 344 26.24 0.69 6.22
CA GLN A 344 27.63 0.78 6.67
C GLN A 344 28.47 1.73 5.81
N GLN A 345 28.13 1.86 4.53
CA GLN A 345 28.77 2.84 3.66
C GLN A 345 28.46 4.29 4.07
N TRP A 346 27.33 4.49 4.75
CA TRP A 346 26.83 5.78 5.20
C TRP A 346 27.05 6.03 6.70
N SER A 347 27.34 5.00 7.48
CA SER A 347 27.57 5.12 8.93
C SER A 347 28.76 5.98 9.29
N GLN A 348 29.59 6.31 8.31
CA GLN A 348 30.73 7.25 8.48
C GLN A 348 30.32 8.71 8.29
N ILE A 349 29.07 8.96 7.90
CA ILE A 349 28.54 10.29 7.69
C ILE A 349 27.54 10.54 8.80
N ASP A 350 27.88 11.46 9.66
CA ASP A 350 26.91 11.95 10.62
C ASP A 350 25.71 12.53 9.85
N ARG A 351 24.51 12.15 10.22
CA ARG A 351 23.27 12.55 9.53
C ARG A 351 23.12 14.08 9.35
N PRO A 352 23.50 14.92 10.30
CA PRO A 352 23.55 16.36 10.07
C PRO A 352 24.43 16.77 8.89
N GLN A 353 25.40 15.95 8.50
CA GLN A 353 26.27 16.20 7.36
C GLN A 353 25.64 15.88 6.01
N ILE A 354 24.50 15.18 5.99
CA ILE A 354 23.71 14.94 4.78
C ILE A 354 22.85 16.16 4.42
N LEU A 355 22.61 17.04 5.37
CA LEU A 355 21.91 18.29 5.11
C LEU A 355 22.75 19.21 4.22
N PRO A 356 22.17 19.85 3.21
CA PRO A 356 22.91 20.66 2.23
C PRO A 356 23.81 21.72 2.84
N GLU A 357 23.43 22.30 3.95
CA GLU A 357 24.20 23.30 4.65
C GLU A 357 25.48 22.77 5.32
N ASN A 358 25.57 21.45 5.49
CA ASN A 358 26.68 20.79 6.17
C ASN A 358 27.58 19.99 5.22
N ILE A 359 27.23 19.93 3.93
CA ILE A 359 27.98 19.16 2.93
C ILE A 359 28.82 20.11 2.09
N SER A 360 30.12 20.05 2.25
CA SER A 360 31.06 20.68 1.33
C SER A 360 31.25 19.84 0.07
N GLY A 361 31.61 20.47 -1.05
CA GLY A 361 31.97 19.77 -2.28
C GLY A 361 33.05 18.70 -2.07
N THR A 362 34.01 18.98 -1.20
CA THR A 362 35.11 18.05 -0.85
C THR A 362 34.63 16.81 -0.11
N GLN A 363 33.62 16.93 0.75
CA GLN A 363 33.03 15.77 1.40
C GLN A 363 32.26 14.90 0.39
N TRP A 364 31.56 15.52 -0.53
CA TRP A 364 30.92 14.87 -1.65
C TRP A 364 31.90 14.07 -2.51
N GLU A 365 32.98 14.68 -2.92
CA GLU A 365 34.02 14.04 -3.71
C GLU A 365 34.62 12.83 -3.00
N LYS A 366 34.91 12.95 -1.70
CA LYS A 366 35.43 11.84 -0.91
C LYS A 366 34.45 10.69 -0.72
N MET A 367 33.16 10.99 -0.60
CA MET A 367 32.13 9.97 -0.53
C MET A 367 32.04 9.21 -1.84
N HIS A 368 32.13 9.93 -2.95
CA HIS A 368 32.09 9.36 -4.29
C HIS A 368 33.26 8.45 -4.60
N GLU A 369 34.46 8.89 -4.30
CA GLU A 369 35.67 8.09 -4.48
C GLU A 369 35.62 6.76 -3.75
N LYS A 370 35.03 6.78 -2.56
CA LYS A 370 34.99 5.59 -1.70
C LYS A 370 33.94 4.57 -2.11
N ASP A 371 32.79 5.03 -2.53
CA ASP A 371 31.62 4.15 -2.71
C ASP A 371 31.39 3.71 -4.15
N PHE A 372 31.92 4.44 -5.13
CA PHE A 372 31.62 4.23 -6.56
C PHE A 372 32.84 4.19 -7.48
N GLY A 373 34.05 4.05 -6.92
CA GLY A 373 35.26 4.03 -7.72
C GLY A 373 35.50 5.32 -8.46
N ASP A 374 36.05 5.25 -9.64
CA ASP A 374 36.45 6.37 -10.48
C ASP A 374 35.31 7.13 -11.18
N ARG A 375 34.09 6.96 -10.75
CA ARG A 375 32.94 7.79 -11.21
C ARG A 375 33.05 9.18 -10.60
N THR A 376 34.11 9.86 -10.98
CA THR A 376 34.51 11.15 -10.45
C THR A 376 33.43 12.22 -10.58
N GLY A 377 33.07 12.82 -9.47
CA GLY A 377 32.36 14.10 -9.43
C GLY A 377 30.85 14.03 -9.61
N ILE A 378 30.23 12.86 -9.72
CA ILE A 378 28.79 12.71 -9.75
C ILE A 378 28.34 12.07 -8.46
N PRO A 379 27.55 12.77 -7.61
CA PRO A 379 26.95 12.14 -6.45
C PRO A 379 26.22 10.90 -6.89
N SER A 380 26.40 9.80 -6.16
CA SER A 380 25.64 8.61 -6.41
C SER A 380 24.17 8.95 -6.36
N GLU A 381 23.45 8.44 -7.34
CA GLU A 381 22.00 8.48 -7.37
C GLU A 381 21.36 8.00 -6.08
N TRP A 382 22.04 7.19 -5.29
CA TRP A 382 21.56 6.64 -4.03
C TRP A 382 21.53 7.64 -2.86
N PHE A 383 22.23 8.77 -2.96
CA PHE A 383 22.47 9.60 -1.79
C PHE A 383 21.50 10.76 -1.58
N LEU A 384 20.97 11.34 -2.64
CA LEU A 384 20.20 12.57 -2.53
C LEU A 384 18.92 12.54 -3.35
N HIS A 385 18.57 11.39 -3.85
CA HIS A 385 17.31 11.26 -4.54
C HIS A 385 16.18 11.20 -3.54
N CYS A 386 15.27 12.13 -3.69
CA CYS A 386 14.01 12.09 -2.99
C CYS A 386 13.07 11.19 -3.77
N TYR A 387 12.65 10.12 -3.13
CA TYR A 387 11.67 9.19 -3.68
C TYR A 387 10.39 9.27 -2.88
N PHE A 388 9.28 9.07 -3.56
CA PHE A 388 7.98 9.21 -2.91
C PHE A 388 7.54 8.01 -2.09
N GLU A 389 8.14 6.85 -2.28
CA GLU A 389 7.69 5.60 -1.66
C GLU A 389 7.63 5.67 -0.14
N ALA A 390 8.70 6.10 0.51
CA ALA A 390 8.72 6.17 1.97
C ALA A 390 7.71 7.20 2.51
N ALA A 391 7.60 8.35 1.84
CA ALA A 391 6.62 9.36 2.20
C ALA A 391 5.19 8.88 1.95
N ALA A 392 4.96 8.15 0.87
CA ALA A 392 3.67 7.58 0.51
C ALA A 392 3.24 6.47 1.47
N ASN A 393 4.14 5.56 1.83
CA ASN A 393 3.86 4.52 2.82
C ASN A 393 3.59 5.12 4.20
N LEU A 394 4.36 6.13 4.62
CA LEU A 394 4.08 6.87 5.85
C LEU A 394 2.69 7.52 5.80
N PHE A 395 2.32 8.11 4.67
CA PHE A 395 1.05 8.78 4.46
C PHE A 395 -0.12 7.79 4.45
N ALA A 396 -0.04 6.71 3.66
CA ALA A 396 -1.09 5.70 3.56
C ALA A 396 -1.25 4.91 4.87
N GLY A 397 -0.16 4.48 5.48
CA GLY A 397 -0.20 3.76 6.75
C GLY A 397 -0.74 4.60 7.91
N THR A 398 -0.47 5.92 7.92
CA THR A 398 -1.10 6.82 8.90
C THR A 398 -2.62 6.89 8.69
N GLN A 399 -3.10 6.86 7.45
CA GLN A 399 -4.54 6.83 7.17
C GLN A 399 -5.16 5.49 7.57
N ASP A 400 -4.50 4.37 7.24
CA ASP A 400 -4.97 3.02 7.63
C ASP A 400 -4.98 2.83 9.15
N MET A 401 -4.13 3.53 9.90
CA MET A 401 -4.18 3.59 11.35
C MET A 401 -5.45 4.28 11.87
N LEU A 402 -5.94 5.28 11.13
CA LEU A 402 -7.09 6.11 11.53
C LEU A 402 -8.41 5.60 10.97
N LEU A 403 -8.45 5.14 9.74
CA LEU A 403 -9.66 4.68 9.05
C LEU A 403 -9.37 3.48 8.15
N GLN A 404 -10.16 2.44 8.29
CA GLN A 404 -10.20 1.32 7.35
C GLN A 404 -11.63 1.06 6.91
N SER A 405 -11.82 0.65 5.65
CA SER A 405 -13.15 0.41 5.08
C SER A 405 -13.24 -0.81 4.17
N GLN A 406 -12.22 -1.67 4.22
CA GLN A 406 -12.20 -2.88 3.39
C GLN A 406 -13.45 -3.74 3.66
N ASN A 407 -13.97 -4.36 2.60
CA ASN A 407 -15.21 -5.14 2.60
C ASN A 407 -16.45 -4.30 2.96
N GLY A 408 -16.41 -2.99 2.71
CA GLY A 408 -17.52 -2.10 2.99
C GLY A 408 -17.86 -1.95 4.48
N LEU A 409 -16.92 -2.26 5.39
CA LEU A 409 -17.08 -2.09 6.83
C LEU A 409 -16.15 -0.99 7.33
N ILE A 410 -16.71 0.13 7.72
CA ILE A 410 -16.00 1.29 8.26
C ILE A 410 -15.52 0.98 9.68
N ARG A 411 -14.21 1.11 9.91
CA ARG A 411 -13.54 0.99 11.21
C ARG A 411 -12.78 2.28 11.50
N VAL A 412 -13.13 2.97 12.57
CA VAL A 412 -12.41 4.17 13.02
C VAL A 412 -11.35 3.79 14.03
N PHE A 413 -10.16 4.37 13.90
CA PHE A 413 -9.01 4.17 14.78
C PHE A 413 -8.58 2.70 14.98
N PRO A 414 -8.61 1.85 13.94
CA PRO A 414 -8.39 0.41 14.10
C PRO A 414 -6.98 0.06 14.59
N ALA A 415 -6.02 0.96 14.42
CA ALA A 415 -4.62 0.75 14.84
C ALA A 415 -4.00 1.99 15.51
N LEU A 416 -4.82 2.91 16.02
CA LEU A 416 -4.30 4.04 16.78
C LEU A 416 -3.69 3.56 18.09
N PRO A 417 -2.43 3.90 18.42
CA PRO A 417 -1.81 3.54 19.68
C PRO A 417 -2.63 4.02 20.89
N GLN A 418 -2.62 3.23 21.95
CA GLN A 418 -3.41 3.53 23.15
C GLN A 418 -3.07 4.89 23.75
N LYS A 419 -4.06 5.55 24.32
CA LYS A 419 -3.95 6.87 24.97
C LYS A 419 -3.45 7.97 24.03
N ARG A 420 -3.68 7.82 22.72
CA ARG A 420 -3.42 8.90 21.75
C ARG A 420 -4.70 9.66 21.47
N THR A 421 -4.52 10.95 21.25
CA THR A 421 -5.57 11.86 20.77
C THR A 421 -5.37 12.10 19.30
N ALA A 422 -6.41 11.87 18.50
CA ALA A 422 -6.39 12.08 17.07
C ALA A 422 -7.78 12.47 16.56
N MET A 423 -7.80 13.22 15.48
CA MET A 423 -9.00 13.49 14.70
C MET A 423 -8.66 13.38 13.24
N PHE A 424 -9.61 12.93 12.45
CA PHE A 424 -9.44 12.85 11.01
C PHE A 424 -10.72 13.19 10.26
N THR A 425 -10.57 13.57 9.00
CA THR A 425 -11.60 13.53 7.97
C THR A 425 -11.00 12.81 6.77
N LEU A 426 -11.44 11.59 6.52
CA LEU A 426 -10.93 10.71 5.47
C LEU A 426 -12.10 10.10 4.68
N TRP A 427 -11.79 9.57 3.50
CA TRP A 427 -12.77 8.86 2.68
C TRP A 427 -12.68 7.36 2.90
N ALA A 428 -13.83 6.73 2.94
CA ALA A 428 -14.03 5.30 2.96
C ALA A 428 -14.61 4.82 1.64
N GLU A 429 -14.51 3.53 1.38
CA GLU A 429 -15.17 2.86 0.25
C GLU A 429 -16.69 3.09 0.27
N GLY A 430 -17.33 3.06 -0.91
CA GLY A 430 -18.75 3.32 -1.04
C GLY A 430 -19.13 4.80 -1.12
N GLY A 431 -18.14 5.70 -1.21
CA GLY A 431 -18.36 7.14 -1.33
C GLY A 431 -18.73 7.81 0.00
N PHE A 432 -18.21 7.30 1.10
CA PHE A 432 -18.42 7.86 2.43
C PHE A 432 -17.24 8.72 2.88
N GLN A 433 -17.50 9.96 3.29
CA GLN A 433 -16.53 10.77 4.00
C GLN A 433 -16.76 10.62 5.50
N VAL A 434 -15.74 10.19 6.22
CA VAL A 434 -15.79 9.88 7.64
C VAL A 434 -14.96 10.88 8.41
N THR A 435 -15.57 11.49 9.44
CA THR A 435 -14.89 12.33 10.42
C THR A 435 -15.07 11.70 11.80
N SER A 436 -14.00 11.54 12.53
CA SER A 436 -14.06 11.00 13.90
C SER A 436 -12.95 11.60 14.76
N GLU A 437 -13.21 11.62 16.07
CA GLU A 437 -12.29 12.12 17.08
C GLU A 437 -12.11 11.07 18.17
N CYS A 438 -10.86 10.83 18.54
CA CYS A 438 -10.45 10.01 19.66
C CYS A 438 -9.65 10.87 20.64
N THR A 439 -10.00 10.83 21.91
CA THR A 439 -9.27 11.54 22.97
C THR A 439 -8.82 10.53 24.02
N ASP A 440 -7.51 10.41 24.22
CA ASP A 440 -6.92 9.45 25.16
C ASP A 440 -7.41 8.00 24.98
N GLY A 441 -7.66 7.59 23.73
CA GLY A 441 -8.16 6.26 23.38
C GLY A 441 -9.69 6.12 23.42
N ASP A 442 -10.42 7.17 23.81
CA ASP A 442 -11.89 7.18 23.80
C ASP A 442 -12.42 7.86 22.52
N VAL A 443 -13.11 7.10 21.68
CA VAL A 443 -13.74 7.61 20.46
C VAL A 443 -14.99 8.39 20.85
N ARG A 444 -15.05 9.65 20.48
CA ARG A 444 -16.12 10.56 20.89
C ARG A 444 -17.36 10.45 20.01
N TYR A 445 -17.18 10.40 18.70
CA TYR A 445 -18.25 10.30 17.71
C TYR A 445 -17.73 9.77 16.38
N ILE A 446 -18.67 9.38 15.50
CA ILE A 446 -18.39 9.08 14.10
C ILE A 446 -19.38 9.88 13.27
N SER A 447 -18.90 10.81 12.44
CA SER A 447 -19.72 11.57 11.49
C SER A 447 -19.44 11.08 10.08
N ILE A 448 -20.50 10.72 9.34
CA ILE A 448 -20.41 10.16 7.99
C ILE A 448 -21.23 11.02 7.05
N VAL A 449 -20.60 11.54 6.00
CA VAL A 449 -21.29 12.18 4.88
C VAL A 449 -21.31 11.18 3.72
N SER A 450 -22.49 10.86 3.24
CA SER A 450 -22.65 9.98 2.07
C SER A 450 -22.75 10.81 0.79
N THR A 451 -21.96 10.49 -0.21
CA THR A 451 -22.07 11.11 -1.54
C THR A 451 -23.09 10.45 -2.43
N ARG A 452 -23.53 9.24 -2.07
CA ARG A 452 -24.51 8.42 -2.82
C ARG A 452 -25.46 7.73 -1.87
N ALA A 453 -26.63 7.36 -2.35
CA ALA A 453 -27.52 6.47 -1.61
C ALA A 453 -26.91 5.05 -1.58
N GLY A 454 -26.95 4.42 -0.41
CA GLY A 454 -26.39 3.07 -0.25
C GLY A 454 -26.39 2.59 1.20
N VAL A 455 -25.97 1.34 1.37
CA VAL A 455 -25.84 0.72 2.70
C VAL A 455 -24.52 1.15 3.34
N CYS A 456 -24.61 1.69 4.53
CA CYS A 456 -23.47 2.04 5.37
C CYS A 456 -23.33 1.03 6.51
N ARG A 457 -22.14 0.47 6.69
CA ARG A 457 -21.80 -0.50 7.71
C ARG A 457 -20.64 0.03 8.54
N VAL A 458 -20.84 0.09 9.87
CA VAL A 458 -19.84 0.67 10.78
C VAL A 458 -19.61 -0.28 11.95
N LEU A 459 -18.34 -0.60 12.20
CA LEU A 459 -17.94 -1.27 13.42
C LEU A 459 -17.90 -0.23 14.54
N LEU A 460 -18.71 -0.46 15.58
CA LEU A 460 -18.80 0.43 16.72
C LEU A 460 -17.54 0.32 17.59
N PRO A 461 -16.92 1.44 17.95
CA PRO A 461 -15.82 1.45 18.93
C PRO A 461 -16.31 1.42 20.38
N TRP A 462 -17.64 1.37 20.59
CA TRP A 462 -18.26 1.45 21.91
C TRP A 462 -19.06 0.19 22.24
N ASN A 463 -18.91 -0.29 23.46
CA ASN A 463 -19.71 -1.38 24.00
C ASN A 463 -20.87 -0.85 24.89
N VAL A 464 -21.61 0.13 24.38
CA VAL A 464 -22.76 0.79 25.01
C VAL A 464 -23.84 1.11 23.99
N PRO A 465 -25.09 1.35 24.39
CA PRO A 465 -26.16 1.73 23.46
C PRO A 465 -25.81 2.96 22.65
N VAL A 466 -26.05 2.89 21.35
CA VAL A 466 -25.75 3.96 20.40
C VAL A 466 -27.01 4.53 19.77
N GLY A 467 -26.91 5.73 19.20
CA GLY A 467 -27.88 6.35 18.34
C GLY A 467 -27.23 6.82 17.04
N ILE A 468 -28.04 6.90 15.99
CA ILE A 468 -27.65 7.50 14.70
C ILE A 468 -28.62 8.63 14.42
N ARG A 469 -28.11 9.82 14.10
CA ARG A 469 -28.93 10.99 13.76
C ARG A 469 -28.56 11.55 12.38
N CYS A 470 -29.57 12.01 11.65
CA CYS A 470 -29.43 12.81 10.45
C CYS A 470 -30.15 14.15 10.71
N GLY A 471 -29.41 15.22 10.90
CA GLY A 471 -29.94 16.47 11.41
C GLY A 471 -30.61 16.25 12.78
N ASN A 472 -31.92 16.54 12.87
CA ASN A 472 -32.72 16.35 14.09
C ASN A 472 -33.48 15.00 14.14
N ALA A 473 -33.39 14.18 13.10
CA ALA A 473 -34.09 12.92 13.02
C ALA A 473 -33.21 11.75 13.49
N ASP A 474 -33.80 10.88 14.31
CA ASP A 474 -33.19 9.61 14.64
C ASP A 474 -33.35 8.65 13.47
N ILE A 475 -32.30 7.95 13.11
CA ILE A 475 -32.24 7.01 12.00
C ILE A 475 -32.34 5.59 12.54
N ALA A 476 -33.24 4.82 11.93
CA ALA A 476 -33.36 3.39 12.20
C ALA A 476 -32.13 2.66 11.62
N PHE A 477 -31.63 1.71 12.37
CA PHE A 477 -30.51 0.86 11.99
C PHE A 477 -30.70 -0.56 12.51
N GLU A 478 -30.05 -1.51 11.85
CA GLU A 478 -29.86 -2.86 12.36
C GLU A 478 -28.52 -2.95 13.08
N GLN A 479 -28.48 -3.70 14.18
CA GLN A 479 -27.25 -3.97 14.89
C GLN A 479 -26.99 -5.48 14.94
N GLN A 480 -25.82 -5.89 14.46
CA GLN A 480 -25.34 -7.28 14.43
C GLN A 480 -24.01 -7.33 15.19
N GLY A 481 -24.05 -7.74 16.47
CA GLY A 481 -22.92 -7.62 17.38
C GLY A 481 -22.47 -6.16 17.52
N ASP A 482 -21.21 -5.90 17.22
CA ASP A 482 -20.62 -4.56 17.26
C ASP A 482 -20.77 -3.79 15.93
N THR A 483 -21.48 -4.35 14.95
CA THR A 483 -21.68 -3.68 13.65
C THR A 483 -23.08 -3.11 13.55
N VAL A 484 -23.18 -1.83 13.19
CA VAL A 484 -24.45 -1.19 12.79
C VAL A 484 -24.53 -1.08 11.28
N VAL A 485 -25.75 -1.28 10.77
CA VAL A 485 -26.08 -1.22 9.33
C VAL A 485 -27.28 -0.30 9.15
N PHE A 486 -27.14 0.70 8.30
CA PHE A 486 -28.22 1.62 7.96
C PHE A 486 -28.16 2.05 6.49
N THR A 487 -29.29 2.54 5.96
CA THR A 487 -29.34 3.13 4.64
C THR A 487 -29.00 4.60 4.71
N ALA A 488 -28.03 5.02 3.91
CA ALA A 488 -27.60 6.40 3.79
C ALA A 488 -28.11 7.00 2.47
N ASP A 489 -28.63 8.21 2.52
CA ASP A 489 -29.04 8.99 1.34
C ASP A 489 -27.91 9.93 0.87
N ALA A 490 -27.88 10.20 -0.43
CA ALA A 490 -26.88 11.08 -1.03
C ALA A 490 -26.94 12.50 -0.42
N GLY A 491 -25.78 13.05 -0.12
CA GLY A 491 -25.61 14.40 0.43
C GLY A 491 -25.97 14.52 1.93
N GLN A 492 -26.42 13.45 2.57
CA GLN A 492 -26.78 13.51 3.98
C GLN A 492 -25.59 13.23 4.90
N ARG A 493 -25.67 13.84 6.11
CA ARG A 493 -24.69 13.65 7.18
C ARG A 493 -25.32 12.85 8.31
N TYR A 494 -24.68 11.78 8.69
CA TYR A 494 -25.09 10.89 9.79
C TYR A 494 -24.10 11.02 10.93
N LEU A 495 -24.62 11.16 12.16
CA LEU A 495 -23.82 11.21 13.38
C LEU A 495 -24.14 9.96 14.23
N LEU A 496 -23.14 9.12 14.41
CA LEU A 496 -23.18 7.98 15.34
C LEU A 496 -22.61 8.44 16.67
N HIS A 497 -23.31 8.16 17.75
CA HIS A 497 -22.92 8.60 19.09
C HIS A 497 -23.41 7.64 20.17
N ARG A 498 -22.78 7.67 21.32
CA ARG A 498 -23.31 7.01 22.53
C ARG A 498 -24.57 7.72 22.99
N ARG A 499 -25.63 6.98 23.36
CA ARG A 499 -26.91 7.59 23.78
C ARG A 499 -26.80 8.48 24.99
N GLU A 500 -25.84 8.21 25.88
CA GLU A 500 -25.58 9.01 27.09
C GLU A 500 -25.00 10.42 26.78
N PHE A 501 -24.46 10.63 25.56
CA PHE A 501 -23.84 11.87 25.16
C PHE A 501 -24.66 12.54 24.05
N PRO A 502 -25.34 13.65 24.34
CA PRO A 502 -26.13 14.37 23.34
C PRO A 502 -25.26 14.92 22.20
N PRO A 503 -25.76 14.89 20.96
CA PRO A 503 -25.02 15.36 19.79
C PRO A 503 -24.55 16.81 19.83
N GLU A 504 -25.24 17.67 20.58
CA GLU A 504 -24.92 19.11 20.70
C GLU A 504 -23.49 19.37 21.19
N ASN A 505 -22.89 18.39 21.88
CA ASN A 505 -21.55 18.50 22.44
C ASN A 505 -20.43 18.19 21.42
N TYR A 506 -20.76 17.72 20.20
CA TYR A 506 -19.76 17.28 19.23
C TYR A 506 -19.36 18.33 18.19
N TYR A 507 -20.17 19.35 17.98
CA TYR A 507 -19.95 20.33 16.92
C TYR A 507 -19.11 21.56 17.34
N HIS A 508 -18.70 21.65 18.58
CA HIS A 508 -18.04 22.84 19.13
C HIS A 508 -16.56 22.66 19.45
N ASN A 509 -16.02 21.48 19.29
CA ASN A 509 -14.59 21.31 19.47
C ASN A 509 -13.87 21.64 18.15
N SER A 510 -13.66 22.93 17.92
CA SER A 510 -12.47 23.33 17.16
C SER A 510 -11.28 22.72 17.89
N PHE A 511 -10.46 21.94 17.20
CA PHE A 511 -9.11 21.65 17.71
C PHE A 511 -8.54 22.97 18.23
N PRO A 512 -7.99 23.01 19.44
CA PRO A 512 -7.21 24.14 19.83
C PRO A 512 -6.20 24.32 18.71
N ASN A 513 -6.13 25.52 18.13
CA ASN A 513 -5.08 25.87 17.20
C ASN A 513 -3.82 25.36 17.84
N VAL A 514 -3.27 24.27 17.30
CA VAL A 514 -1.94 23.85 17.71
C VAL A 514 -1.10 25.04 17.32
N GLU A 515 -0.75 25.86 18.31
CA GLU A 515 0.16 26.96 18.09
C GLU A 515 1.32 26.38 17.30
N ASN A 516 1.61 26.99 16.18
CA ASN A 516 2.73 26.57 15.36
C ASN A 516 3.98 26.76 16.20
N GLN A 517 4.32 25.75 16.98
CA GLN A 517 5.43 25.79 17.93
C GLN A 517 6.79 25.75 17.24
N GLY A 518 6.79 26.00 15.93
CA GLY A 518 8.01 26.04 15.14
C GLY A 518 8.52 24.63 14.81
N ARG A 519 9.82 24.56 14.65
CA ARG A 519 10.54 23.36 14.24
C ARG A 519 10.40 22.24 15.28
N LYS A 520 9.71 21.17 14.94
CA LYS A 520 9.63 19.98 15.80
C LYS A 520 10.73 19.01 15.41
N THR A 521 11.55 18.67 16.38
CA THR A 521 12.53 17.60 16.22
C THR A 521 11.92 16.31 16.73
N PHE A 522 11.82 15.33 15.85
CA PHE A 522 11.39 14.00 16.19
C PHE A 522 12.62 13.09 16.15
N ASP A 523 13.10 12.72 17.32
CA ASP A 523 14.40 12.10 17.42
C ASP A 523 15.48 12.98 16.74
N ARG A 524 16.07 12.48 15.65
CA ARG A 524 17.03 13.22 14.83
C ARG A 524 16.42 13.87 13.59
N ALA A 525 15.18 13.54 13.27
CA ALA A 525 14.49 14.14 12.14
C ALA A 525 13.79 15.43 12.54
N VAL A 526 13.89 16.44 11.73
CA VAL A 526 13.22 17.71 11.94
C VAL A 526 11.95 17.74 11.11
N ILE A 527 10.81 17.80 11.78
CA ILE A 527 9.51 17.83 11.14
C ILE A 527 8.86 19.19 11.33
N GLY A 528 8.20 19.68 10.30
CA GLY A 528 7.43 20.89 10.33
C GLY A 528 8.12 22.07 9.68
N LEU A 529 7.38 23.15 9.55
CA LEU A 529 7.90 24.42 9.06
C LEU A 529 8.97 24.88 10.04
N ALA A 530 10.20 24.91 9.58
CA ALA A 530 11.19 25.69 10.28
C ALA A 530 10.69 27.13 10.30
N ALA A 531 10.67 27.75 11.44
CA ALA A 531 10.55 29.19 11.51
C ALA A 531 11.84 29.81 10.95
N TYR A 532 12.00 29.73 9.64
CA TYR A 532 13.06 30.40 8.89
C TYR A 532 12.55 31.73 8.33
N TYR A 533 11.68 32.39 9.07
CA TYR A 533 11.20 33.72 8.67
C TYR A 533 11.34 34.66 9.82
#